data_0cc2324a9fda643166a5380b8f4bff15
#
_entry.id   0cc2324a9fda643166a5380b8f4bff15
#
_cell.length_a   1.000
_cell.length_b   1.000
_cell.length_c   1.000
_cell.angle_alpha   90.00
_cell.angle_beta   90.00
_cell.angle_gamma   90.00
#
_symmetry.space_group_name_H-M   'P 1'
#
loop_
_entity.id
_entity.type
_entity.pdbx_description
1 polymer ?
#
loop_
_entity_poly.entity_id
_entity_poly.type
_entity_poly.pdbx_seq_one_letter_code
_entity_poly.pdbx_strand_id
1 'polypeptide(L)'
;EIVWYGSRSYIDKKYYQVYQNMFQIVEDICKDDNMEELSKEADVIFTATPQGLCASLVSEEILSRCKIIDLSADFRIKDVGTYEEWYHLKHPAVQYLPEAVYGLCEINREKVKGARLVANPGCYPTCSTLSVYPLLKEGLIDGNTVIIDAKSGTSGAGRGAKVDNLYCEVNENIKAYGVASHRHTPEIEEQLSYAAGYPVTINFTPHLVPMNRGILVTAYASLKEKVSEEEIRSIYNRYYDKEKFVRVLDPDLCPQTRWVEGSNYVDVNVKVDPRTGRVIMMGAMDNLVKGAAGQAVQNM
;
A
#
# COMPACT_ATOMS: atom_id res chain seq x y z
N GLU A 1 23.91 1.19 0.17
CA GLU A 1 24.37 2.36 -0.61
C GLU A 1 23.45 2.58 -1.80
N ILE A 2 23.16 3.85 -2.16
CA ILE A 2 22.42 4.17 -3.37
C ILE A 2 23.43 4.46 -4.46
N VAL A 3 23.38 3.71 -5.56
CA VAL A 3 24.36 3.80 -6.66
C VAL A 3 23.81 4.58 -7.87
N TRP A 4 22.47 4.79 -7.91
CA TRP A 4 21.83 5.40 -9.08
C TRP A 4 20.51 6.10 -8.72
N TYR A 5 20.34 7.32 -9.20
CA TYR A 5 19.07 8.06 -9.15
C TYR A 5 18.53 8.19 -10.57
N GLY A 6 17.64 7.27 -10.97
CA GLY A 6 17.06 7.24 -12.31
C GLY A 6 15.97 8.29 -12.49
N SER A 7 15.98 9.01 -13.59
CA SER A 7 14.94 9.97 -13.94
C SER A 7 14.92 10.27 -15.43
N ARG A 8 13.73 10.27 -16.05
CA ARG A 8 13.53 10.73 -17.44
C ARG A 8 13.49 12.23 -17.60
N SER A 9 13.05 12.93 -16.54
CA SER A 9 12.79 14.37 -16.63
C SER A 9 13.92 15.25 -16.08
N TYR A 10 14.85 14.65 -15.35
CA TYR A 10 15.84 15.40 -14.58
C TYR A 10 17.28 14.88 -14.81
N ILE A 11 17.54 14.28 -15.97
CA ILE A 11 18.90 13.82 -16.36
C ILE A 11 19.87 15.00 -16.24
N ASP A 12 21.07 14.74 -15.75
CA ASP A 12 22.18 15.71 -15.53
C ASP A 12 21.93 16.75 -14.43
N LYS A 13 20.77 16.74 -13.76
CA LYS A 13 20.55 17.58 -12.59
C LYS A 13 21.05 16.89 -11.33
N LYS A 14 21.66 17.63 -10.43
CA LYS A 14 21.94 17.12 -9.10
C LYS A 14 20.64 16.82 -8.36
N TYR A 15 20.61 15.72 -7.61
CA TYR A 15 19.39 15.25 -6.93
C TYR A 15 18.75 16.34 -6.06
N TYR A 16 19.56 17.09 -5.30
CA TYR A 16 19.05 18.19 -4.47
C TYR A 16 18.44 19.36 -5.27
N GLN A 17 18.77 19.54 -6.55
CA GLN A 17 18.12 20.56 -7.40
C GLN A 17 16.67 20.21 -7.72
N VAL A 18 16.34 18.92 -7.65
CA VAL A 18 14.97 18.39 -7.79
C VAL A 18 14.27 18.33 -6.45
N TYR A 19 14.98 17.93 -5.41
CA TYR A 19 14.50 17.76 -4.04
C TYR A 19 15.37 18.59 -3.09
N GLN A 20 15.02 19.86 -2.94
CA GLN A 20 15.84 20.86 -2.25
C GLN A 20 16.12 20.56 -0.77
N ASN A 21 15.28 19.75 -0.13
CA ASN A 21 15.52 19.24 1.23
C ASN A 21 16.75 18.30 1.33
N MET A 22 17.28 17.85 0.19
CA MET A 22 18.51 17.05 0.12
C MET A 22 19.78 17.89 -0.15
N PHE A 23 19.67 19.22 -0.09
CA PHE A 23 20.81 20.11 -0.26
C PHE A 23 21.94 19.77 0.74
N GLN A 24 23.16 19.61 0.25
CA GLN A 24 24.34 19.17 1.00
C GLN A 24 24.23 17.75 1.64
N ILE A 25 23.21 16.98 1.28
CA ILE A 25 23.05 15.58 1.73
C ILE A 25 23.28 14.63 0.56
N VAL A 26 22.69 14.93 -0.61
CA VAL A 26 22.83 14.11 -1.81
C VAL A 26 23.27 15.00 -2.97
N GLU A 27 24.54 14.86 -3.35
CA GLU A 27 25.18 15.65 -4.43
C GLU A 27 25.20 14.90 -5.78
N ASP A 28 24.71 13.66 -5.79
CA ASP A 28 24.69 12.81 -6.97
C ASP A 28 23.85 13.40 -8.10
N ILE A 29 24.24 13.08 -9.33
CA ILE A 29 23.55 13.50 -10.54
C ILE A 29 22.47 12.47 -10.90
N CYS A 30 21.28 12.95 -11.24
CA CYS A 30 20.23 12.11 -11.81
C CYS A 30 20.67 11.60 -13.19
N LYS A 31 20.64 10.29 -13.37
CA LYS A 31 20.95 9.61 -14.64
C LYS A 31 19.65 9.21 -15.33
N ASP A 32 19.72 8.62 -16.50
CA ASP A 32 18.58 8.03 -17.17
C ASP A 32 17.97 6.84 -16.38
N ASP A 33 16.89 6.29 -16.85
CA ASP A 33 16.23 5.13 -16.25
C ASP A 33 16.48 3.83 -17.02
N ASN A 34 17.68 3.67 -17.56
CA ASN A 34 18.09 2.46 -18.28
C ASN A 34 18.24 1.29 -17.30
N MET A 35 17.16 0.53 -17.12
CA MET A 35 17.12 -0.60 -16.17
C MET A 35 18.08 -1.72 -16.53
N GLU A 36 18.43 -1.89 -17.79
CA GLU A 36 19.40 -2.91 -18.23
C GLU A 36 20.79 -2.60 -17.70
N GLU A 37 21.25 -1.35 -17.82
CA GLU A 37 22.54 -0.93 -17.27
C GLU A 37 22.50 -0.90 -15.73
N LEU A 38 21.43 -0.39 -15.14
CA LEU A 38 21.19 -0.39 -13.69
C LEU A 38 21.30 -1.79 -13.08
N SER A 39 20.77 -2.80 -13.75
CA SER A 39 20.78 -4.20 -13.27
C SER A 39 22.18 -4.81 -13.17
N LYS A 40 23.17 -4.19 -13.81
CA LYS A 40 24.59 -4.63 -13.74
C LYS A 40 25.31 -4.07 -12.51
N GLU A 41 24.82 -2.98 -11.94
CA GLU A 41 25.45 -2.25 -10.85
C GLU A 41 24.71 -2.35 -9.51
N ALA A 42 23.41 -2.70 -9.53
CA ALA A 42 22.56 -2.69 -8.34
C ALA A 42 22.06 -4.09 -7.95
N ASP A 43 22.02 -4.39 -6.67
CA ASP A 43 21.40 -5.62 -6.14
C ASP A 43 19.86 -5.52 -6.15
N VAL A 44 19.33 -4.31 -5.99
CA VAL A 44 17.90 -4.04 -5.93
C VAL A 44 17.58 -2.74 -6.67
N ILE A 45 16.56 -2.77 -7.51
CA ILE A 45 16.01 -1.59 -8.18
C ILE A 45 14.61 -1.30 -7.62
N PHE A 46 14.42 -0.09 -7.10
CA PHE A 46 13.10 0.44 -6.73
C PHE A 46 12.52 1.21 -7.91
N THR A 47 11.37 0.81 -8.41
CA THR A 47 10.68 1.52 -9.48
C THR A 47 9.52 2.34 -8.93
N ALA A 48 9.61 3.66 -9.02
CA ALA A 48 8.55 4.60 -8.67
C ALA A 48 8.01 5.29 -9.94
N THR A 49 7.53 4.49 -10.86
CA THR A 49 7.16 4.88 -12.23
C THR A 49 5.65 4.96 -12.42
N PRO A 50 5.17 5.64 -13.47
CA PRO A 50 3.77 5.53 -13.89
C PRO A 50 3.40 4.08 -14.22
N GLN A 51 2.10 3.76 -14.08
CA GLN A 51 1.57 2.43 -14.41
C GLN A 51 1.91 2.03 -15.85
N GLY A 52 2.23 0.75 -16.05
CA GLY A 52 2.64 0.16 -17.31
C GLY A 52 4.13 0.31 -17.61
N LEU A 53 4.83 1.25 -16.99
CA LEU A 53 6.23 1.51 -17.32
C LEU A 53 7.18 0.45 -16.72
N CYS A 54 7.05 0.13 -15.45
CA CYS A 54 7.86 -0.93 -14.85
C CYS A 54 7.68 -2.25 -15.61
N ALA A 55 6.44 -2.65 -15.85
CA ALA A 55 6.14 -3.86 -16.60
C ALA A 55 6.71 -3.86 -18.03
N SER A 56 6.79 -2.71 -18.68
CA SER A 56 7.39 -2.60 -20.02
C SER A 56 8.92 -2.72 -20.04
N LEU A 57 9.57 -2.51 -18.89
CA LEU A 57 11.03 -2.50 -18.76
C LEU A 57 11.56 -3.81 -18.15
N VAL A 58 10.75 -4.54 -17.40
CA VAL A 58 11.15 -5.81 -16.79
C VAL A 58 11.46 -6.87 -17.84
N SER A 59 12.59 -7.56 -17.69
CA SER A 59 13.00 -8.68 -18.52
C SER A 59 13.63 -9.79 -17.69
N GLU A 60 13.71 -11.00 -18.24
CA GLU A 60 14.38 -12.12 -17.58
C GLU A 60 15.87 -11.82 -17.32
N GLU A 61 16.49 -11.09 -18.23
CA GLU A 61 17.87 -10.67 -18.07
C GLU A 61 18.08 -9.78 -16.85
N ILE A 62 17.23 -8.79 -16.64
CA ILE A 62 17.24 -7.91 -15.45
C ILE A 62 16.97 -8.72 -14.18
N LEU A 63 15.91 -9.54 -14.18
CA LEU A 63 15.51 -10.34 -13.01
C LEU A 63 16.54 -11.42 -12.64
N SER A 64 17.40 -11.83 -13.58
CA SER A 64 18.50 -12.75 -13.28
C SER A 64 19.68 -12.10 -12.54
N ARG A 65 19.78 -10.77 -12.58
CA ARG A 65 20.90 -9.97 -12.01
C ARG A 65 20.52 -9.27 -10.72
N CYS A 66 19.34 -8.70 -10.66
CA CYS A 66 18.90 -7.89 -9.51
C CYS A 66 17.43 -8.12 -9.16
N LYS A 67 17.06 -7.75 -7.94
CA LYS A 67 15.66 -7.73 -7.49
C LYS A 67 14.99 -6.44 -7.93
N ILE A 68 13.71 -6.52 -8.28
CA ILE A 68 12.87 -5.35 -8.55
C ILE A 68 11.81 -5.24 -7.46
N ILE A 69 11.70 -4.05 -6.87
CA ILE A 69 10.61 -3.67 -5.96
C ILE A 69 9.82 -2.57 -6.64
N ASP A 70 8.66 -2.93 -7.16
CA ASP A 70 7.82 -2.04 -7.95
C ASP A 70 6.76 -1.34 -7.09
N LEU A 71 6.81 -0.01 -7.05
CA LEU A 71 5.84 0.83 -6.35
C LEU A 71 4.63 1.19 -7.24
N SER A 72 4.67 0.84 -8.53
CA SER A 72 3.50 0.97 -9.41
C SER A 72 2.46 -0.11 -9.12
N ALA A 73 1.38 -0.13 -9.87
CA ALA A 73 0.36 -1.16 -9.70
C ALA A 73 0.55 -2.37 -10.63
N ASP A 74 1.59 -2.37 -11.45
CA ASP A 74 1.72 -3.28 -12.58
C ASP A 74 1.68 -4.77 -12.19
N PHE A 75 2.20 -5.10 -11.02
CA PHE A 75 2.29 -6.49 -10.57
C PHE A 75 1.47 -6.83 -9.31
N ARG A 76 0.61 -5.89 -8.86
CA ARG A 76 -0.18 -6.07 -7.63
C ARG A 76 -1.36 -7.00 -7.80
N ILE A 77 -2.02 -6.94 -8.96
CA ILE A 77 -3.24 -7.69 -9.29
C ILE A 77 -2.87 -8.83 -10.21
N LYS A 78 -3.23 -10.06 -9.83
CA LYS A 78 -2.90 -11.27 -10.60
C LYS A 78 -3.79 -11.49 -11.80
N ASP A 79 -5.06 -11.09 -11.69
CA ASP A 79 -5.99 -11.21 -12.81
C ASP A 79 -5.78 -10.08 -13.82
N VAL A 80 -5.36 -10.45 -15.02
CA VAL A 80 -5.07 -9.50 -16.11
C VAL A 80 -6.29 -8.70 -16.50
N GLY A 81 -7.47 -9.35 -16.57
CA GLY A 81 -8.72 -8.70 -16.95
C GLY A 81 -9.09 -7.60 -15.96
N THR A 82 -8.98 -7.88 -14.68
CA THR A 82 -9.19 -6.91 -13.59
C THR A 82 -8.20 -5.74 -13.67
N TYR A 83 -6.91 -6.03 -13.89
CA TYR A 83 -5.94 -4.95 -14.06
C TYR A 83 -6.29 -4.05 -15.25
N GLU A 84 -6.54 -4.63 -16.42
CA GLU A 84 -6.84 -3.87 -17.64
C GLU A 84 -8.13 -3.07 -17.54
N GLU A 85 -9.16 -3.61 -16.89
CA GLU A 85 -10.42 -2.91 -16.62
C GLU A 85 -10.24 -1.68 -15.72
N TRP A 86 -9.55 -1.85 -14.59
CA TRP A 86 -9.44 -0.78 -13.59
C TRP A 86 -8.36 0.26 -13.90
N TYR A 87 -7.31 -0.11 -14.64
CA TYR A 87 -6.23 0.80 -15.01
C TYR A 87 -6.38 1.36 -16.43
N HIS A 88 -7.32 0.82 -17.24
CA HIS A 88 -7.54 1.19 -18.64
C HIS A 88 -6.26 1.11 -19.49
N LEU A 89 -5.44 0.11 -19.21
CA LEU A 89 -4.14 -0.11 -19.81
C LEU A 89 -3.93 -1.60 -20.06
N LYS A 90 -3.48 -1.96 -21.27
CA LYS A 90 -3.03 -3.33 -21.57
C LYS A 90 -1.80 -3.67 -20.72
N HIS A 91 -1.81 -4.82 -20.09
CA HIS A 91 -0.69 -5.23 -19.25
C HIS A 91 0.53 -5.60 -20.10
N PRO A 92 1.69 -4.87 -19.98
CA PRO A 92 2.82 -5.07 -20.90
C PRO A 92 3.58 -6.39 -20.70
N ALA A 93 3.47 -7.01 -19.52
CA ALA A 93 4.32 -8.15 -19.13
C ALA A 93 3.56 -9.20 -18.32
N VAL A 94 2.47 -9.73 -18.88
CA VAL A 94 1.60 -10.74 -18.25
C VAL A 94 2.38 -11.98 -17.78
N GLN A 95 3.44 -12.35 -18.49
CA GLN A 95 4.27 -13.53 -18.18
C GLN A 95 4.94 -13.46 -16.80
N TYR A 96 5.16 -12.27 -16.24
CA TYR A 96 5.79 -12.10 -14.91
C TYR A 96 4.79 -12.01 -13.75
N LEU A 97 3.49 -11.91 -14.02
CA LEU A 97 2.46 -11.85 -12.96
C LEU A 97 2.49 -13.08 -12.04
N PRO A 98 2.68 -14.32 -12.53
CA PRO A 98 2.69 -15.50 -11.65
C PRO A 98 3.81 -15.47 -10.61
N GLU A 99 5.01 -14.97 -10.97
CA GLU A 99 6.17 -14.94 -10.07
C GLU A 99 6.19 -13.70 -9.17
N ALA A 100 5.57 -12.60 -9.56
CA ALA A 100 5.54 -11.39 -8.76
C ALA A 100 4.92 -11.66 -7.38
N VAL A 101 5.58 -11.23 -6.32
CA VAL A 101 5.11 -11.40 -4.95
C VAL A 101 4.54 -10.09 -4.42
N TYR A 102 3.33 -10.15 -3.86
CA TYR A 102 2.73 -9.00 -3.19
C TYR A 102 3.49 -8.66 -1.91
N GLY A 103 4.12 -7.50 -1.88
CA GLY A 103 5.11 -7.09 -0.90
C GLY A 103 4.52 -6.50 0.38
N LEU A 104 3.58 -7.18 1.00
CA LEU A 104 3.13 -6.89 2.36
C LEU A 104 3.78 -7.89 3.31
N CYS A 105 4.92 -7.51 3.89
CA CYS A 105 5.80 -8.39 4.68
C CYS A 105 5.07 -9.10 5.82
N GLU A 106 4.12 -8.44 6.45
CA GLU A 106 3.38 -8.97 7.59
C GLU A 106 2.56 -10.22 7.25
N ILE A 107 2.22 -10.39 5.99
CA ILE A 107 1.45 -11.57 5.52
C ILE A 107 2.20 -12.45 4.52
N ASN A 108 3.24 -11.93 3.87
CA ASN A 108 3.94 -12.61 2.77
C ASN A 108 5.47 -12.72 2.97
N ARG A 109 5.99 -12.52 4.17
CA ARG A 109 7.43 -12.44 4.47
C ARG A 109 8.25 -13.53 3.81
N GLU A 110 7.87 -14.79 3.96
CA GLU A 110 8.66 -15.90 3.43
C GLU A 110 8.67 -15.94 1.90
N LYS A 111 7.60 -15.49 1.27
CA LYS A 111 7.55 -15.36 -0.20
C LYS A 111 8.42 -14.20 -0.68
N VAL A 112 8.40 -13.06 0.03
CA VAL A 112 9.18 -11.86 -0.31
C VAL A 112 10.68 -12.13 -0.26
N LYS A 113 11.16 -12.89 0.74
CA LYS A 113 12.59 -13.25 0.87
C LYS A 113 13.18 -13.88 -0.39
N GLY A 114 12.44 -14.74 -1.05
CA GLY A 114 12.87 -15.44 -2.26
C GLY A 114 12.50 -14.74 -3.59
N ALA A 115 11.77 -13.63 -3.53
CA ALA A 115 11.24 -12.99 -4.72
C ALA A 115 12.31 -12.21 -5.50
N ARG A 116 12.27 -12.31 -6.82
CA ARG A 116 13.02 -11.45 -7.75
C ARG A 116 12.23 -10.20 -8.12
N LEU A 117 10.91 -10.31 -8.12
CA LEU A 117 9.96 -9.24 -8.44
C LEU A 117 8.95 -9.09 -7.32
N VAL A 118 8.95 -7.93 -6.66
CA VAL A 118 8.06 -7.61 -5.54
C VAL A 118 7.14 -6.46 -5.95
N ALA A 119 5.84 -6.71 -5.90
CA ALA A 119 4.82 -5.68 -6.07
C ALA A 119 4.56 -4.98 -4.73
N ASN A 120 5.08 -3.79 -4.56
CA ASN A 120 4.88 -3.01 -3.34
C ASN A 120 3.42 -2.54 -3.24
N PRO A 121 2.73 -2.77 -2.11
CA PRO A 121 1.32 -2.44 -1.96
C PRO A 121 0.99 -0.97 -2.16
N GLY A 122 -0.25 -0.68 -2.55
CA GLY A 122 -0.81 0.66 -2.47
C GLY A 122 -1.02 1.09 -1.02
N CYS A 123 -1.08 2.41 -0.80
CA CYS A 123 -1.18 2.95 0.57
C CYS A 123 -2.50 2.54 1.26
N TYR A 124 -3.65 2.72 0.62
CA TYR A 124 -4.92 2.25 1.19
C TYR A 124 -4.99 0.72 1.35
N PRO A 125 -4.56 -0.09 0.35
CA PRO A 125 -4.52 -1.54 0.51
C PRO A 125 -3.68 -2.00 1.70
N THR A 126 -2.53 -1.39 1.95
CA THR A 126 -1.69 -1.71 3.13
C THR A 126 -2.46 -1.54 4.44
N CYS A 127 -3.05 -0.36 4.66
CA CYS A 127 -3.77 -0.08 5.89
C CYS A 127 -5.05 -0.94 6.02
N SER A 128 -5.82 -1.03 4.94
CA SER A 128 -7.08 -1.77 4.91
C SER A 128 -6.86 -3.27 5.14
N THR A 129 -5.89 -3.84 4.45
CA THR A 129 -5.58 -5.28 4.58
C THR A 129 -5.11 -5.58 6.01
N LEU A 130 -4.16 -4.83 6.54
CA LEU A 130 -3.67 -5.08 7.91
C LEU A 130 -4.76 -4.89 8.97
N SER A 131 -5.74 -4.03 8.73
CA SER A 131 -6.87 -3.86 9.64
C SER A 131 -7.88 -5.01 9.58
N VAL A 132 -8.14 -5.58 8.40
CA VAL A 132 -9.24 -6.54 8.18
C VAL A 132 -8.77 -8.00 8.15
N TYR A 133 -7.53 -8.23 7.68
CA TYR A 133 -6.97 -9.55 7.41
C TYR A 133 -7.13 -10.57 8.54
N PRO A 134 -6.82 -10.26 9.82
CA PRO A 134 -6.87 -11.28 10.88
C PRO A 134 -8.25 -11.93 11.03
N LEU A 135 -9.30 -11.12 11.07
CA LEU A 135 -10.66 -11.63 11.30
C LEU A 135 -11.22 -12.36 10.10
N LEU A 136 -10.85 -11.92 8.90
CA LEU A 136 -11.27 -12.58 7.68
C LEU A 136 -10.55 -13.93 7.51
N LYS A 137 -9.25 -13.98 7.83
CA LYS A 137 -8.44 -15.20 7.80
C LYS A 137 -8.93 -16.27 8.78
N GLU A 138 -9.37 -15.85 9.96
CA GLU A 138 -9.97 -16.74 10.97
C GLU A 138 -11.44 -17.08 10.66
N GLY A 139 -12.01 -16.51 9.59
CA GLY A 139 -13.38 -16.78 9.18
C GLY A 139 -14.48 -16.21 10.07
N LEU A 140 -14.14 -15.27 10.97
CA LEU A 140 -15.05 -14.69 11.96
C LEU A 140 -16.01 -13.63 11.39
N ILE A 141 -15.67 -13.02 10.26
CA ILE A 141 -16.50 -12.01 9.60
C ILE A 141 -16.99 -12.51 8.25
N ASP A 142 -18.15 -11.99 7.85
CA ASP A 142 -18.65 -12.19 6.48
C ASP A 142 -17.96 -11.18 5.56
N GLY A 143 -17.09 -11.66 4.65
CA GLY A 143 -16.32 -10.84 3.71
C GLY A 143 -17.20 -9.97 2.81
N ASN A 144 -18.41 -10.41 2.48
CA ASN A 144 -19.33 -9.65 1.63
C ASN A 144 -20.05 -8.50 2.36
N THR A 145 -19.85 -8.38 3.67
CA THR A 145 -20.39 -7.27 4.48
C THR A 145 -19.31 -6.22 4.81
N VAL A 146 -18.10 -6.38 4.29
CA VAL A 146 -16.98 -5.48 4.57
C VAL A 146 -17.20 -4.14 3.89
N ILE A 147 -17.23 -3.10 4.70
CA ILE A 147 -17.26 -1.70 4.27
C ILE A 147 -15.99 -1.05 4.79
N ILE A 148 -15.23 -0.39 3.92
CA ILE A 148 -14.01 0.33 4.27
C ILE A 148 -14.18 1.81 3.95
N ASP A 149 -14.26 2.61 4.98
CA ASP A 149 -14.30 4.07 4.92
C ASP A 149 -12.92 4.60 5.28
N ALA A 150 -12.23 5.18 4.30
CA ALA A 150 -10.83 5.56 4.44
C ALA A 150 -10.60 7.06 4.21
N LYS A 151 -9.71 7.65 4.98
CA LYS A 151 -9.31 9.06 4.90
C LYS A 151 -7.82 9.13 4.56
N SER A 152 -7.44 10.02 3.65
CA SER A 152 -6.03 10.24 3.27
C SER A 152 -5.70 11.72 3.21
N GLY A 153 -4.50 12.03 3.67
CA GLY A 153 -3.88 13.32 3.38
C GLY A 153 -3.58 13.50 1.89
N THR A 154 -3.43 14.74 1.47
CA THR A 154 -3.32 15.18 0.07
C THR A 154 -2.06 14.70 -0.64
N SER A 155 -0.98 14.43 0.09
CA SER A 155 0.26 13.89 -0.49
C SER A 155 0.08 12.53 -1.18
N GLY A 156 -0.99 11.78 -0.84
CA GLY A 156 -1.36 10.52 -1.50
C GLY A 156 -1.77 10.68 -2.97
N ALA A 157 -2.16 11.87 -3.39
CA ALA A 157 -2.49 12.19 -4.78
C ALA A 157 -1.25 12.42 -5.67
N GLY A 158 -0.03 12.42 -5.09
CA GLY A 158 1.22 12.68 -5.79
C GLY A 158 1.49 14.17 -6.03
N ARG A 159 2.63 14.46 -6.70
CA ARG A 159 3.13 15.84 -6.96
C ARG A 159 2.50 16.51 -8.19
N GLY A 160 1.71 15.80 -8.98
CA GLY A 160 1.08 16.37 -10.17
C GLY A 160 0.13 17.51 -9.81
N ALA A 161 0.30 18.68 -10.43
CA ALA A 161 -0.59 19.80 -10.23
C ALA A 161 -1.98 19.50 -10.83
N LYS A 162 -2.97 19.48 -9.95
CA LYS A 162 -4.39 19.33 -10.31
C LYS A 162 -5.20 20.31 -9.48
N VAL A 163 -6.29 20.83 -10.04
CA VAL A 163 -7.18 21.77 -9.32
C VAL A 163 -7.58 21.18 -7.96
N ASP A 164 -7.99 19.93 -7.94
CA ASP A 164 -8.42 19.21 -6.73
C ASP A 164 -7.36 19.12 -5.61
N ASN A 165 -6.09 19.38 -5.93
CA ASN A 165 -4.97 19.31 -4.97
C ASN A 165 -4.42 20.70 -4.63
N LEU A 166 -5.02 21.79 -5.15
CA LEU A 166 -4.60 23.14 -4.78
C LEU A 166 -4.96 23.43 -3.32
N TYR A 167 -4.11 24.21 -2.66
CA TYR A 167 -4.29 24.53 -1.23
C TYR A 167 -5.68 25.12 -0.94
N CYS A 168 -6.16 26.05 -1.78
CA CYS A 168 -7.46 26.70 -1.60
C CYS A 168 -8.66 25.73 -1.82
N GLU A 169 -8.47 24.64 -2.54
CA GLU A 169 -9.50 23.62 -2.78
C GLU A 169 -9.54 22.56 -1.69
N VAL A 170 -8.40 22.31 -1.06
CA VAL A 170 -8.22 21.25 -0.06
C VAL A 170 -8.39 21.77 1.36
N ASN A 171 -7.93 23.01 1.64
CA ASN A 171 -7.98 23.56 2.99
C ASN A 171 -9.43 23.68 3.49
N GLU A 172 -9.67 23.24 4.73
CA GLU A 172 -11.00 23.24 5.37
C GLU A 172 -12.08 22.44 4.59
N ASN A 173 -11.67 21.49 3.75
CA ASN A 173 -12.56 20.70 2.92
C ASN A 173 -12.30 19.19 3.07
N ILE A 174 -13.36 18.41 3.25
CA ILE A 174 -13.33 16.94 3.26
C ILE A 174 -14.26 16.44 2.17
N LYS A 175 -13.75 15.60 1.26
CA LYS A 175 -14.56 15.05 0.17
C LYS A 175 -14.28 13.57 -0.09
N ALA A 176 -15.33 12.80 -0.41
CA ALA A 176 -15.16 11.49 -0.99
C ALA A 176 -14.67 11.63 -2.44
N TYR A 177 -13.85 10.69 -2.90
CA TYR A 177 -13.39 10.65 -4.28
C TYR A 177 -13.26 9.21 -4.77
N GLY A 178 -13.32 9.02 -6.09
CA GLY A 178 -13.22 7.67 -6.67
C GLY A 178 -14.26 6.68 -6.12
N VAL A 179 -15.45 7.17 -5.75
CA VAL A 179 -16.51 6.34 -5.16
C VAL A 179 -16.90 5.26 -6.17
N ALA A 180 -16.89 4.00 -5.72
CA ALA A 180 -17.13 2.80 -6.53
C ALA A 180 -16.22 2.64 -7.78
N SER A 181 -15.13 3.42 -7.87
CA SER A 181 -14.24 3.43 -9.05
C SER A 181 -12.76 3.60 -8.69
N HIS A 182 -12.41 3.60 -7.41
CA HIS A 182 -11.01 3.79 -6.99
C HIS A 182 -10.17 2.55 -7.30
N ARG A 183 -9.01 2.76 -7.96
CA ARG A 183 -8.13 1.69 -8.45
C ARG A 183 -7.53 0.79 -7.36
N HIS A 184 -7.58 1.17 -6.09
CA HIS A 184 -7.19 0.30 -4.98
C HIS A 184 -8.27 -0.72 -4.58
N THR A 185 -9.52 -0.58 -5.07
CA THR A 185 -10.60 -1.51 -4.74
C THR A 185 -10.26 -2.96 -5.11
N PRO A 186 -9.91 -3.28 -6.37
CA PRO A 186 -9.60 -4.65 -6.74
C PRO A 186 -8.34 -5.20 -6.05
N GLU A 187 -7.36 -4.35 -5.74
CA GLU A 187 -6.18 -4.74 -4.98
C GLU A 187 -6.55 -5.19 -3.55
N ILE A 188 -7.43 -4.45 -2.87
CA ILE A 188 -7.91 -4.82 -1.53
C ILE A 188 -8.74 -6.11 -1.62
N GLU A 189 -9.66 -6.20 -2.56
CA GLU A 189 -10.52 -7.38 -2.77
C GLU A 189 -9.70 -8.64 -3.02
N GLU A 190 -8.65 -8.56 -3.85
CA GLU A 190 -7.77 -9.69 -4.12
C GLU A 190 -7.07 -10.18 -2.86
N GLN A 191 -6.47 -9.28 -2.07
CA GLN A 191 -5.77 -9.65 -0.84
C GLN A 191 -6.73 -10.21 0.24
N LEU A 192 -7.90 -9.64 0.36
CA LEU A 192 -8.94 -10.13 1.27
C LEU A 192 -9.51 -11.47 0.80
N SER A 193 -9.64 -11.69 -0.50
CA SER A 193 -10.07 -12.98 -1.07
C SER A 193 -9.06 -14.08 -0.77
N TYR A 194 -7.76 -13.80 -0.86
CA TYR A 194 -6.73 -14.76 -0.43
C TYR A 194 -6.79 -15.06 1.07
N ALA A 195 -7.11 -14.08 1.90
CA ALA A 195 -7.33 -14.30 3.32
C ALA A 195 -8.52 -15.21 3.59
N ALA A 196 -9.66 -14.92 2.96
CA ALA A 196 -10.93 -15.62 3.14
C ALA A 196 -10.94 -17.04 2.54
N GLY A 197 -10.18 -17.26 1.45
CA GLY A 197 -10.24 -18.49 0.66
C GLY A 197 -11.45 -18.55 -0.30
N TYR A 198 -12.15 -17.43 -0.48
CA TYR A 198 -13.26 -17.26 -1.43
C TYR A 198 -13.28 -15.81 -1.95
N PRO A 199 -13.95 -15.54 -3.09
CA PRO A 199 -14.06 -14.18 -3.61
C PRO A 199 -14.77 -13.24 -2.64
N VAL A 200 -14.13 -12.10 -2.32
CA VAL A 200 -14.65 -11.05 -1.45
C VAL A 200 -14.87 -9.80 -2.27
N THR A 201 -16.04 -9.20 -2.13
CA THR A 201 -16.38 -7.90 -2.73
C THR A 201 -16.70 -6.91 -1.63
N ILE A 202 -16.08 -5.73 -1.68
CA ILE A 202 -16.19 -4.73 -0.64
C ILE A 202 -16.83 -3.41 -1.12
N ASN A 203 -17.34 -2.64 -0.19
CA ASN A 203 -17.54 -1.21 -0.42
C ASN A 203 -16.31 -0.46 0.09
N PHE A 204 -15.56 0.16 -0.82
CA PHE A 204 -14.41 0.99 -0.48
C PHE A 204 -14.69 2.45 -0.87
N THR A 205 -14.67 3.34 0.12
CA THR A 205 -14.90 4.78 -0.09
C THR A 205 -13.76 5.60 0.50
N PRO A 206 -12.82 6.06 -0.34
CA PRO A 206 -11.75 6.94 0.12
C PRO A 206 -12.21 8.40 0.20
N HIS A 207 -11.65 9.13 1.17
CA HIS A 207 -11.86 10.56 1.36
C HIS A 207 -10.51 11.30 1.36
N LEU A 208 -10.49 12.46 0.73
CA LEU A 208 -9.39 13.41 0.86
C LEU A 208 -9.71 14.34 2.02
N VAL A 209 -8.76 14.49 2.93
CA VAL A 209 -8.89 15.35 4.12
C VAL A 209 -7.81 16.44 4.13
N PRO A 210 -8.04 17.59 4.78
CA PRO A 210 -7.15 18.75 4.73
C PRO A 210 -5.91 18.57 5.63
N MET A 211 -5.13 17.55 5.37
CA MET A 211 -3.83 17.29 6.00
C MET A 211 -2.83 16.83 4.93
N ASN A 212 -1.54 16.98 5.20
CA ASN A 212 -0.51 16.56 4.26
C ASN A 212 -0.37 15.04 4.20
N ARG A 213 -0.16 14.40 5.34
CA ARG A 213 0.16 12.96 5.46
C ARG A 213 -0.82 12.24 6.34
N GLY A 214 -0.87 10.94 6.16
CA GLY A 214 -1.61 10.01 6.99
C GLY A 214 -2.77 9.35 6.24
N ILE A 215 -3.02 8.10 6.61
CA ILE A 215 -4.23 7.34 6.26
C ILE A 215 -4.88 6.90 7.57
N LEU A 216 -6.19 7.07 7.65
CA LEU A 216 -7.04 6.49 8.66
C LEU A 216 -8.09 5.63 7.97
N VAL A 217 -8.13 4.36 8.33
CA VAL A 217 -9.15 3.40 7.88
C VAL A 217 -10.11 3.12 9.03
N THR A 218 -11.41 3.11 8.74
CA THR A 218 -12.43 2.54 9.60
C THR A 218 -13.22 1.52 8.77
N ALA A 219 -13.06 0.24 9.08
CA ALA A 219 -13.75 -0.82 8.39
C ALA A 219 -14.81 -1.45 9.28
N TYR A 220 -15.89 -1.90 8.67
CA TYR A 220 -17.02 -2.52 9.34
C TYR A 220 -17.32 -3.86 8.68
N ALA A 221 -17.69 -4.86 9.48
CA ALA A 221 -18.20 -6.13 8.98
C ALA A 221 -19.19 -6.76 9.96
N SER A 222 -20.01 -7.67 9.47
CA SER A 222 -20.87 -8.50 10.32
C SER A 222 -20.06 -9.67 10.87
N LEU A 223 -20.14 -9.90 12.18
CA LEU A 223 -19.62 -11.11 12.80
C LEU A 223 -20.54 -12.28 12.43
N LYS A 224 -19.97 -13.44 12.10
CA LYS A 224 -20.71 -14.66 11.81
C LYS A 224 -21.27 -15.33 13.09
N GLU A 225 -20.62 -15.06 14.22
CA GLU A 225 -20.99 -15.56 15.54
C GLU A 225 -20.66 -14.53 16.62
N LYS A 226 -21.17 -14.76 17.82
CA LYS A 226 -20.81 -13.89 18.96
C LYS A 226 -19.41 -14.22 19.43
N VAL A 227 -18.53 -13.24 19.33
CA VAL A 227 -17.13 -13.32 19.78
C VAL A 227 -16.88 -12.14 20.71
N SER A 228 -16.18 -12.36 21.81
CA SER A 228 -15.80 -11.28 22.72
C SER A 228 -14.72 -10.39 22.12
N GLU A 229 -14.64 -9.15 22.56
CA GLU A 229 -13.57 -8.22 22.14
C GLU A 229 -12.20 -8.76 22.54
N GLU A 230 -12.10 -9.43 23.69
CA GLU A 230 -10.85 -10.06 24.17
C GLU A 230 -10.36 -11.17 23.23
N GLU A 231 -11.25 -12.03 22.76
CA GLU A 231 -10.92 -13.08 21.79
C GLU A 231 -10.45 -12.48 20.47
N ILE A 232 -11.16 -11.46 19.97
CA ILE A 232 -10.76 -10.75 18.75
C ILE A 232 -9.39 -10.11 18.92
N ARG A 233 -9.12 -9.45 20.03
CA ARG A 233 -7.81 -8.86 20.32
C ARG A 233 -6.71 -9.91 20.39
N SER A 234 -6.98 -11.06 20.99
CA SER A 234 -6.02 -12.16 21.03
C SER A 234 -5.63 -12.64 19.63
N ILE A 235 -6.56 -12.58 18.68
CA ILE A 235 -6.29 -12.89 17.28
C ILE A 235 -5.34 -11.84 16.69
N TYR A 236 -5.63 -10.55 16.84
CA TYR A 236 -4.73 -9.51 16.33
C TYR A 236 -3.32 -9.62 16.91
N ASN A 237 -3.19 -9.87 18.22
CA ASN A 237 -1.90 -10.07 18.85
C ASN A 237 -1.18 -11.31 18.25
N ARG A 238 -1.86 -12.42 18.06
CA ARG A 238 -1.28 -13.64 17.46
C ARG A 238 -0.71 -13.37 16.04
N TYR A 239 -1.38 -12.53 15.27
CA TYR A 239 -0.90 -12.14 13.94
C TYR A 239 0.24 -11.12 13.97
N TYR A 240 0.22 -10.18 14.92
CA TYR A 240 1.07 -8.99 14.86
C TYR A 240 2.12 -8.85 15.96
N ASP A 241 2.13 -9.68 17.00
CA ASP A 241 3.12 -9.59 18.10
C ASP A 241 4.58 -9.66 17.61
N LYS A 242 4.84 -10.36 16.51
CA LYS A 242 6.16 -10.50 15.92
C LYS A 242 6.44 -9.49 14.79
N GLU A 243 5.46 -8.67 14.45
CA GLU A 243 5.53 -7.71 13.37
C GLU A 243 5.95 -6.34 13.90
N LYS A 244 7.23 -6.01 13.73
CA LYS A 244 7.84 -4.80 14.29
C LYS A 244 7.09 -3.51 13.95
N PHE A 245 6.47 -3.45 12.79
CA PHE A 245 5.83 -2.24 12.27
C PHE A 245 4.31 -2.23 12.40
N VAL A 246 3.71 -3.24 13.02
CA VAL A 246 2.28 -3.23 13.36
C VAL A 246 2.12 -3.17 14.88
N ARG A 247 1.36 -2.19 15.37
CA ARG A 247 1.06 -2.04 16.79
C ARG A 247 -0.43 -2.26 17.02
N VAL A 248 -0.76 -3.29 17.78
CA VAL A 248 -2.13 -3.49 18.28
C VAL A 248 -2.28 -2.62 19.52
N LEU A 249 -3.06 -1.54 19.40
CA LEU A 249 -3.20 -0.56 20.48
C LEU A 249 -4.00 -1.13 21.66
N ASP A 250 -3.83 -0.55 22.83
CA ASP A 250 -4.65 -0.87 24.01
C ASP A 250 -6.16 -0.66 23.74
N PRO A 251 -7.05 -1.38 24.46
CA PRO A 251 -8.49 -1.39 24.17
C PRO A 251 -9.16 -0.02 24.03
N ASP A 252 -8.72 0.96 24.82
CA ASP A 252 -9.35 2.28 24.89
C ASP A 252 -8.75 3.31 23.94
N LEU A 253 -7.74 2.91 23.15
CA LEU A 253 -7.06 3.79 22.21
C LEU A 253 -7.60 3.60 20.78
N CYS A 254 -7.90 4.70 20.10
CA CYS A 254 -8.20 4.68 18.68
C CYS A 254 -6.96 5.11 17.88
N PRO A 255 -6.64 4.41 16.76
CA PRO A 255 -5.54 4.80 15.89
C PRO A 255 -5.66 6.24 15.40
N GLN A 256 -4.55 6.97 15.40
CA GLN A 256 -4.48 8.36 14.96
C GLN A 256 -3.32 8.56 13.99
N THR A 257 -3.55 9.29 12.92
CA THR A 257 -2.52 9.58 11.89
C THR A 257 -1.30 10.30 12.49
N ARG A 258 -1.51 11.15 13.50
CA ARG A 258 -0.45 11.90 14.18
C ARG A 258 0.58 11.01 14.88
N TRP A 259 0.17 9.83 15.37
CA TRP A 259 1.07 8.94 16.12
C TRP A 259 2.01 8.14 15.23
N VAL A 260 1.70 8.05 13.96
CA VAL A 260 2.42 7.24 12.96
C VAL A 260 3.09 8.09 11.88
N GLU A 261 2.86 9.39 11.86
CA GLU A 261 3.43 10.32 10.88
C GLU A 261 4.96 10.24 10.87
N GLY A 262 5.54 10.14 9.67
CA GLY A 262 6.99 10.04 9.46
C GLY A 262 7.59 8.68 9.84
N SER A 263 6.76 7.70 10.22
CA SER A 263 7.23 6.37 10.63
C SER A 263 6.72 5.26 9.72
N ASN A 264 7.33 4.07 9.84
CA ASN A 264 6.85 2.87 9.15
C ASN A 264 5.83 2.07 9.98
N TYR A 265 5.31 2.64 11.07
CA TYR A 265 4.32 1.96 11.90
C TYR A 265 2.92 2.02 11.30
N VAL A 266 2.17 0.95 11.57
CA VAL A 266 0.71 0.90 11.43
C VAL A 266 0.13 0.63 12.80
N ASP A 267 -0.73 1.52 13.28
CA ASP A 267 -1.52 1.32 14.47
C ASP A 267 -2.85 0.67 14.09
N VAL A 268 -3.20 -0.43 14.71
CA VAL A 268 -4.49 -1.10 14.51
C VAL A 268 -5.24 -1.25 15.82
N ASN A 269 -6.56 -1.19 15.76
CA ASN A 269 -7.43 -1.56 16.89
C ASN A 269 -8.77 -2.07 16.39
N VAL A 270 -9.51 -2.72 17.27
CA VAL A 270 -10.79 -3.34 16.97
C VAL A 270 -11.77 -3.12 18.12
N LYS A 271 -13.03 -2.92 17.76
CA LYS A 271 -14.16 -2.83 18.69
C LYS A 271 -15.33 -3.68 18.20
N VAL A 272 -16.09 -4.24 19.12
CA VAL A 272 -17.36 -4.89 18.82
C VAL A 272 -18.49 -3.98 19.28
N ASP A 273 -19.43 -3.68 18.38
CA ASP A 273 -20.68 -3.02 18.78
C ASP A 273 -21.75 -4.10 19.08
N PRO A 274 -22.03 -4.37 20.35
CA PRO A 274 -22.95 -5.44 20.75
C PRO A 274 -24.40 -5.17 20.33
N ARG A 275 -24.75 -3.91 20.03
CA ARG A 275 -26.10 -3.53 19.60
C ARG A 275 -26.39 -3.93 18.17
N THR A 276 -25.35 -3.87 17.32
CA THR A 276 -25.48 -4.13 15.88
C THR A 276 -24.91 -5.49 15.47
N GLY A 277 -24.16 -6.16 16.35
CA GLY A 277 -23.43 -7.39 16.04
C GLY A 277 -22.30 -7.18 15.02
N ARG A 278 -21.83 -5.94 14.86
CA ARG A 278 -20.76 -5.58 13.93
C ARG A 278 -19.44 -5.39 14.65
N VAL A 279 -18.38 -5.77 13.97
CA VAL A 279 -17.03 -5.42 14.35
C VAL A 279 -16.58 -4.17 13.59
N ILE A 280 -15.88 -3.30 14.29
CA ILE A 280 -15.28 -2.07 13.77
C ILE A 280 -13.77 -2.25 13.85
N MET A 281 -13.12 -2.30 12.70
CA MET A 281 -11.68 -2.48 12.55
C MET A 281 -11.07 -1.16 12.13
N MET A 282 -10.05 -0.70 12.86
CA MET A 282 -9.46 0.61 12.65
C MET A 282 -7.97 0.48 12.38
N GLY A 283 -7.46 1.33 11.49
CA GLY A 283 -6.02 1.41 11.21
C GLY A 283 -5.57 2.81 10.86
N ALA A 284 -4.36 3.16 11.28
CA ALA A 284 -3.71 4.41 10.89
C ALA A 284 -2.24 4.19 10.50
N MET A 285 -1.77 4.90 9.47
CA MET A 285 -0.37 4.86 9.04
C MET A 285 0.02 6.13 8.28
N ASP A 286 1.32 6.33 8.06
CA ASP A 286 1.83 7.34 7.12
C ASP A 286 1.73 6.80 5.69
N ASN A 287 1.00 7.53 4.83
CA ASN A 287 0.74 7.11 3.45
C ASN A 287 1.97 7.13 2.54
N LEU A 288 3.01 7.90 2.87
CA LEU A 288 4.25 8.00 2.09
C LEU A 288 5.37 7.09 2.62
N VAL A 289 5.36 6.79 3.92
CA VAL A 289 6.34 5.87 4.52
C VAL A 289 5.81 4.44 4.45
N LYS A 290 5.00 4.00 5.38
CA LYS A 290 4.44 2.62 5.36
C LYS A 290 3.57 2.36 4.13
N GLY A 291 2.88 3.38 3.65
CA GLY A 291 2.03 3.27 2.46
C GLY A 291 2.77 3.29 1.11
N ALA A 292 4.09 3.53 1.10
CA ALA A 292 4.88 3.62 -0.12
C ALA A 292 6.34 3.24 0.10
N ALA A 293 7.23 4.23 0.29
CA ALA A 293 8.68 4.03 0.30
C ALA A 293 9.17 3.18 1.48
N GLY A 294 8.59 3.35 2.67
CA GLY A 294 8.98 2.58 3.85
C GLY A 294 8.63 1.10 3.72
N GLN A 295 7.47 0.77 3.14
CA GLN A 295 7.11 -0.62 2.82
C GLN A 295 8.07 -1.20 1.76
N ALA A 296 8.43 -0.42 0.75
CA ALA A 296 9.38 -0.86 -0.26
C ALA A 296 10.77 -1.18 0.35
N VAL A 297 11.27 -0.34 1.24
CA VAL A 297 12.52 -0.61 2.00
C VAL A 297 12.36 -1.83 2.92
N GLN A 298 11.20 -2.04 3.52
CA GLN A 298 10.93 -3.23 4.35
C GLN A 298 10.92 -4.51 3.50
N ASN A 299 10.53 -4.44 2.24
CA ASN A 299 10.54 -5.56 1.31
C ASN A 299 11.95 -5.94 0.83
N MET A 300 12.90 -5.00 0.83
CA MET A 300 14.32 -5.24 0.55
C MET A 300 14.97 -6.10 1.62
#